data_37d237c0aaecd640ed3a77f1003375ec
#
_entry.id   37d237c0aaecd640ed3a77f1003375ec
#
_cell.length_a   1.000
_cell.length_b   1.000
_cell.length_c   1.000
_cell.angle_alpha   90.00
_cell.angle_beta   90.00
_cell.angle_gamma   90.00
#
_symmetry.space_group_name_H-M   'P 1'
#
loop_
_entity.id
_entity.type
_entity.pdbx_description
1 polymer ?
#
loop_
_entity_poly.entity_id
_entity_poly.type
_entity_poly.pdbx_seq_one_letter_code
_entity_poly.pdbx_strand_id
1 'polypeptide(L)'
;MDKKLLDKIKIKSLKIIRLPEGDIMHVLKKSELKNWNFNEAYFSKIKFNKIKAWKYHLKMTLNLTVPQGKVKFVFYSAKDSRFKVIKLGEGHYARLTVPPKIWFGFKGISKHESIILNLSNATHDPKEILRCKKNDIKFNW
;
A
#
# COMPACT_ATOMS: atom_id res chain seq x y z
N MET A 1 17.85 9.92 -17.90
CA MET A 1 17.95 8.70 -17.08
C MET A 1 16.56 8.23 -16.68
N ASP A 2 16.27 6.97 -16.90
CA ASP A 2 14.99 6.42 -16.48
C ASP A 2 14.91 6.34 -14.95
N LYS A 3 13.80 6.80 -14.41
CA LYS A 3 13.52 6.70 -12.98
C LYS A 3 13.44 5.24 -12.57
N LYS A 4 14.15 4.85 -11.51
CA LYS A 4 14.06 3.50 -10.97
C LYS A 4 12.61 3.22 -10.54
N LEU A 5 12.19 1.97 -10.68
CA LEU A 5 10.78 1.60 -10.48
C LEU A 5 10.26 1.95 -9.08
N LEU A 6 11.06 1.72 -8.03
CA LEU A 6 10.67 2.06 -6.66
C LEU A 6 10.50 3.56 -6.44
N ASP A 7 11.18 4.39 -7.21
CA ASP A 7 11.07 5.85 -7.12
C ASP A 7 9.75 6.36 -7.72
N LYS A 8 9.02 5.51 -8.42
CA LYS A 8 7.68 5.82 -8.96
C LYS A 8 6.57 5.64 -7.93
N ILE A 9 6.86 5.05 -6.77
CA ILE A 9 5.92 4.98 -5.65
C ILE A 9 5.75 6.40 -5.12
N LYS A 10 4.51 6.86 -5.03
CA LYS A 10 4.18 8.21 -4.55
C LYS A 10 3.57 8.14 -3.17
N ILE A 11 3.94 9.09 -2.32
CA ILE A 11 3.36 9.26 -0.98
C ILE A 11 2.75 10.65 -0.93
N LYS A 12 1.48 10.73 -0.55
CA LYS A 12 0.78 12.00 -0.34
C LYS A 12 0.20 12.03 1.05
N SER A 13 0.62 13.00 1.87
CA SER A 13 0.00 13.25 3.17
C SER A 13 -1.47 13.62 3.00
N LEU A 14 -2.33 13.05 3.82
CA LEU A 14 -3.77 13.23 3.76
C LEU A 14 -4.28 14.08 4.90
N LYS A 15 -5.33 14.85 4.62
CA LYS A 15 -5.96 15.72 5.60
C LYS A 15 -6.78 14.92 6.60
N ILE A 16 -6.61 15.25 7.87
CA ILE A 16 -7.49 14.80 8.95
C ILE A 16 -8.14 16.04 9.54
N ILE A 17 -9.48 16.05 9.58
CA ILE A 17 -10.24 17.11 10.26
C ILE A 17 -10.57 16.57 11.63
N ARG A 18 -10.01 17.19 12.67
CA ARG A 18 -10.24 16.79 14.08
C ARG A 18 -11.54 17.37 14.59
N LEU A 19 -12.43 16.51 15.07
CA LEU A 19 -13.72 16.89 15.64
C LEU A 19 -13.91 16.17 16.98
N PRO A 20 -14.60 16.80 17.98
CA PRO A 20 -14.83 16.17 19.28
C PRO A 20 -15.58 14.83 19.19
N GLU A 21 -16.49 14.71 18.25
CA GLU A 21 -17.33 13.51 18.06
C GLU A 21 -16.62 12.40 17.27
N GLY A 22 -15.53 12.72 16.60
CA GLY A 22 -14.78 11.82 15.75
C GLY A 22 -14.23 12.51 14.52
N ASP A 23 -13.07 12.08 14.07
CA ASP A 23 -12.33 12.71 12.99
C ASP A 23 -12.87 12.35 11.62
N ILE A 24 -12.69 13.26 10.66
CA ILE A 24 -12.90 13.00 9.24
C ILE A 24 -11.52 12.80 8.60
N MET A 25 -11.32 11.65 8.01
CA MET A 25 -10.05 11.27 7.40
C MET A 25 -10.20 11.22 5.88
N HIS A 26 -9.61 12.18 5.19
CA HIS A 26 -9.67 12.22 3.72
C HIS A 26 -8.81 11.11 3.12
N VAL A 27 -9.25 10.57 1.99
CA VAL A 27 -8.53 9.49 1.30
C VAL A 27 -8.17 9.88 -0.12
N LEU A 28 -9.16 10.19 -0.95
CA LEU A 28 -8.96 10.36 -2.37
C LEU A 28 -10.04 11.25 -2.97
N LYS A 29 -9.63 12.24 -3.77
CA LYS A 29 -10.50 12.98 -4.66
C LYS A 29 -10.21 12.56 -6.10
N LYS A 30 -11.24 12.38 -6.90
CA LYS A 30 -11.09 12.01 -8.32
C LYS A 30 -10.15 12.98 -9.07
N SER A 31 -10.20 14.27 -8.72
CA SER A 31 -9.37 15.30 -9.36
C SER A 31 -7.87 15.16 -9.08
N GLU A 32 -7.47 14.42 -8.06
CA GLU A 32 -6.07 14.28 -7.67
C GLU A 32 -5.31 13.25 -8.51
N LEU A 33 -6.02 12.31 -9.12
CA LEU A 33 -5.42 11.21 -9.86
C LEU A 33 -5.84 11.27 -11.33
N LYS A 34 -5.01 11.94 -12.13
CA LYS A 34 -5.18 11.95 -13.58
C LYS A 34 -4.89 10.55 -14.13
N ASN A 35 -5.68 10.11 -15.14
CA ASN A 35 -5.50 8.82 -15.82
C ASN A 35 -5.63 7.60 -14.90
N TRP A 36 -6.25 7.73 -13.74
CA TRP A 36 -6.55 6.63 -12.84
C TRP A 36 -8.06 6.53 -12.65
N ASN A 37 -8.63 5.40 -13.03
CA ASN A 37 -10.06 5.15 -12.90
C ASN A 37 -10.30 4.15 -11.78
N PHE A 38 -11.11 4.55 -10.81
CA PHE A 38 -11.54 3.66 -9.75
C PHE A 38 -12.31 2.47 -10.32
N ASN A 39 -12.00 1.28 -9.84
CA ASN A 39 -12.69 0.06 -10.25
C ASN A 39 -13.12 -0.79 -9.06
N GLU A 40 -12.26 -0.97 -8.05
CA GLU A 40 -12.55 -1.80 -6.89
C GLU A 40 -11.95 -1.21 -5.62
N ALA A 41 -12.69 -1.35 -4.52
CA ALA A 41 -12.22 -0.98 -3.19
C ALA A 41 -12.45 -2.12 -2.21
N TYR A 42 -11.47 -2.37 -1.32
CA TYR A 42 -11.66 -3.32 -0.24
C TYR A 42 -10.77 -2.96 0.95
N PHE A 43 -11.20 -3.41 2.13
CA PHE A 43 -10.37 -3.35 3.33
C PHE A 43 -9.58 -4.64 3.46
N SER A 44 -8.34 -4.50 3.90
CA SER A 44 -7.49 -5.60 4.32
C SER A 44 -7.09 -5.37 5.76
N LYS A 45 -7.05 -6.42 6.55
CA LYS A 45 -6.65 -6.32 7.96
C LYS A 45 -5.37 -7.08 8.20
N ILE A 46 -4.58 -6.63 9.16
CA ILE A 46 -3.35 -7.31 9.57
C ILE A 46 -3.20 -7.23 11.08
N LYS A 47 -2.96 -8.36 11.72
CA LYS A 47 -2.72 -8.45 13.17
C LYS A 47 -1.29 -8.08 13.51
N PHE A 48 -1.06 -7.73 14.78
CA PHE A 48 0.26 -7.38 15.29
C PHE A 48 1.30 -8.45 14.97
N ASN A 49 2.46 -8.01 14.50
CA ASN A 49 3.60 -8.85 14.10
C ASN A 49 3.34 -9.88 12.99
N LYS A 50 2.15 -9.89 12.40
CA LYS A 50 1.87 -10.78 11.28
C LYS A 50 2.31 -10.13 9.97
N ILE A 51 2.73 -10.97 9.03
CA ILE A 51 3.27 -10.57 7.74
C ILE A 51 2.45 -11.21 6.63
N LYS A 52 2.04 -10.40 5.64
CA LYS A 52 1.47 -10.88 4.40
C LYS A 52 2.42 -10.46 3.27
N ALA A 53 3.09 -11.42 2.65
CA ALA A 53 4.07 -11.20 1.58
C ALA A 53 4.13 -12.46 0.71
N TRP A 54 4.38 -12.37 -0.55
CA TRP A 54 4.58 -11.25 -1.45
C TRP A 54 3.57 -11.30 -2.58
N LYS A 55 3.17 -10.14 -3.07
CA LYS A 55 2.30 -10.00 -4.23
C LYS A 55 2.96 -9.10 -5.27
N TYR A 56 2.61 -9.35 -6.54
CA TYR A 56 3.11 -8.58 -7.67
C TYR A 56 1.98 -8.42 -8.67
N HIS A 57 1.61 -7.19 -8.97
CA HIS A 57 0.57 -6.89 -9.94
C HIS A 57 1.19 -6.62 -11.31
N LEU A 58 0.61 -7.20 -12.35
CA LEU A 58 1.07 -7.01 -13.73
C LEU A 58 0.62 -5.68 -14.32
N LYS A 59 -0.59 -5.23 -13.98
CA LYS A 59 -1.23 -4.05 -14.57
C LYS A 59 -1.81 -3.08 -13.55
N MET A 60 -2.18 -3.55 -12.37
CA MET A 60 -2.93 -2.80 -11.38
C MET A 60 -2.07 -1.76 -10.67
N THR A 61 -2.56 -0.52 -10.61
CA THR A 61 -2.03 0.53 -9.75
C THR A 61 -2.88 0.59 -8.49
N LEU A 62 -2.23 0.51 -7.33
CA LEU A 62 -2.89 0.52 -6.03
C LEU A 62 -2.77 1.89 -5.37
N ASN A 63 -3.84 2.30 -4.68
CA ASN A 63 -3.82 3.41 -3.75
C ASN A 63 -4.15 2.88 -2.37
N LEU A 64 -3.20 2.97 -1.46
CA LEU A 64 -3.26 2.36 -0.14
C LEU A 64 -3.26 3.43 0.95
N THR A 65 -4.15 3.27 1.93
CA THR A 65 -4.15 4.08 3.15
C THR A 65 -4.33 3.17 4.37
N VAL A 66 -3.91 3.64 5.54
CA VAL A 66 -4.06 2.92 6.80
C VAL A 66 -4.87 3.78 7.77
N PRO A 67 -6.21 3.67 7.74
CA PRO A 67 -7.07 4.49 8.60
C PRO A 67 -7.03 4.09 10.06
N GLN A 68 -6.62 2.87 10.38
CA GLN A 68 -6.50 2.38 11.75
C GLN A 68 -5.25 1.54 11.92
N GLY A 69 -4.54 1.78 13.01
CA GLY A 69 -3.33 1.03 13.34
C GLY A 69 -2.09 1.57 12.65
N LYS A 70 -1.10 0.72 12.47
CA LYS A 70 0.17 1.08 11.85
C LYS A 70 0.73 -0.10 11.09
N VAL A 71 1.13 0.13 9.85
CA VAL A 71 1.58 -0.91 8.93
C VAL A 71 2.93 -0.53 8.31
N LYS A 72 3.82 -1.50 8.28
CA LYS A 72 5.09 -1.41 7.58
C LYS A 72 4.94 -2.06 6.22
N PHE A 73 4.98 -1.26 5.16
CA PHE A 73 4.99 -1.75 3.79
C PHE A 73 6.43 -1.91 3.32
N VAL A 74 6.70 -3.03 2.65
CA VAL A 74 8.00 -3.32 2.06
C VAL A 74 7.78 -3.58 0.57
N PHE A 75 8.52 -2.83 -0.25
CA PHE A 75 8.50 -2.94 -1.70
C PHE A 75 9.85 -3.43 -2.19
N TYR A 76 9.84 -4.33 -3.16
CA TYR A 76 11.04 -4.90 -3.74
C TYR A 76 10.99 -4.85 -5.27
N SER A 77 12.05 -4.32 -5.85
CA SER A 77 12.28 -4.35 -7.30
C SER A 77 13.37 -5.36 -7.60
N ALA A 78 13.01 -6.47 -8.24
CA ALA A 78 13.97 -7.49 -8.66
C ALA A 78 14.95 -6.95 -9.70
N LYS A 79 14.48 -6.08 -10.58
CA LYS A 79 15.30 -5.44 -11.61
C LYS A 79 16.46 -4.62 -11.01
N ASP A 80 16.18 -3.90 -9.92
CA ASP A 80 17.15 -3.01 -9.27
C ASP A 80 17.83 -3.66 -8.07
N SER A 81 17.36 -4.84 -7.64
CA SER A 81 17.79 -5.53 -6.41
C SER A 81 17.72 -4.59 -5.17
N ARG A 82 16.63 -3.82 -5.07
CA ARG A 82 16.45 -2.81 -4.02
C ARG A 82 15.15 -3.00 -3.29
N PHE A 83 15.16 -2.60 -2.02
CA PHE A 83 13.97 -2.50 -1.17
C PHE A 83 13.65 -1.05 -0.86
N LYS A 84 12.36 -0.78 -0.66
CA LYS A 84 11.87 0.48 -0.11
C LYS A 84 10.88 0.16 1.00
N VAL A 85 11.06 0.79 2.15
CA VAL A 85 10.20 0.59 3.33
C VAL A 85 9.45 1.86 3.63
N ILE A 86 8.13 1.76 3.81
CA ILE A 86 7.26 2.88 4.12
C ILE A 86 6.32 2.45 5.24
N LYS A 87 6.27 3.24 6.32
CA LYS A 87 5.35 3.01 7.43
C LYS A 87 4.20 4.01 7.37
N LEU A 88 2.98 3.51 7.40
CA LEU A 88 1.76 4.32 7.39
C LEU A 88 0.88 3.98 8.59
N GLY A 89 0.04 4.93 8.97
CA GLY A 89 -0.95 4.77 10.02
C GLY A 89 -0.87 5.90 11.04
N GLU A 90 -1.01 5.55 12.29
CA GLU A 90 -0.93 6.53 13.39
C GLU A 90 0.39 7.29 13.35
N GLY A 91 0.28 8.63 13.36
CA GLY A 91 1.45 9.52 13.24
C GLY A 91 1.93 9.78 11.82
N HIS A 92 1.46 9.04 10.84
CA HIS A 92 1.78 9.26 9.42
C HIS A 92 0.62 8.80 8.54
N TYR A 93 -0.43 9.62 8.49
CA TYR A 93 -1.60 9.34 7.67
C TYR A 93 -1.37 9.87 6.25
N ALA A 94 -1.15 8.95 5.32
CA ALA A 94 -0.82 9.27 3.93
C ALA A 94 -1.39 8.21 2.99
N ARG A 95 -1.43 8.53 1.71
CA ARG A 95 -1.81 7.61 0.65
C ARG A 95 -0.58 7.23 -0.15
N LEU A 96 -0.37 5.92 -0.32
CA LEU A 96 0.63 5.39 -1.22
C LEU A 96 -0.01 5.09 -2.57
N THR A 97 0.62 5.55 -3.64
CA THR A 97 0.28 5.14 -5.00
C THR A 97 1.37 4.22 -5.50
N VAL A 98 1.04 2.95 -5.70
CA VAL A 98 1.99 1.89 -6.05
C VAL A 98 1.73 1.44 -7.48
N PRO A 99 2.67 1.70 -8.41
CA PRO A 99 2.54 1.23 -9.79
C PRO A 99 2.67 -0.30 -9.87
N PRO A 100 2.27 -0.92 -10.98
CA PRO A 100 2.46 -2.36 -11.16
C PRO A 100 3.93 -2.75 -11.26
N LYS A 101 4.19 -4.06 -11.26
CA LYS A 101 5.51 -4.68 -11.44
C LYS A 101 6.48 -4.45 -10.27
N ILE A 102 5.93 -4.29 -9.08
CA ILE A 102 6.67 -4.19 -7.83
C ILE A 102 6.18 -5.30 -6.89
N TRP A 103 7.10 -6.09 -6.36
CA TRP A 103 6.77 -7.02 -5.27
C TRP A 103 6.50 -6.22 -4.01
N PHE A 104 5.44 -6.54 -3.31
CA PHE A 104 5.16 -5.88 -2.05
C PHE A 104 4.61 -6.84 -1.00
N GLY A 105 4.87 -6.50 0.24
CA GLY A 105 4.33 -7.16 1.40
C GLY A 105 4.18 -6.17 2.53
N PHE A 106 3.54 -6.57 3.61
CA PHE A 106 3.34 -5.69 4.74
C PHE A 106 3.23 -6.45 6.05
N LYS A 107 3.57 -5.74 7.12
CA LYS A 107 3.55 -6.23 8.49
C LYS A 107 2.74 -5.29 9.37
N GLY A 108 1.88 -5.85 10.22
CA GLY A 108 1.19 -5.08 11.27
C GLY A 108 2.18 -4.75 12.39
N ILE A 109 2.30 -3.45 12.70
CA ILE A 109 3.25 -2.98 13.73
C ILE A 109 2.58 -2.28 14.91
N SER A 110 1.26 -2.14 14.92
CA SER A 110 0.53 -1.72 16.11
C SER A 110 -0.01 -2.93 16.88
N LYS A 111 -0.12 -2.79 18.21
CA LYS A 111 -0.58 -3.88 19.08
C LYS A 111 -2.00 -4.32 18.75
N HIS A 112 -2.86 -3.39 18.35
CA HIS A 112 -4.20 -3.72 17.86
C HIS A 112 -4.17 -3.97 16.35
N GLU A 113 -5.22 -4.60 15.85
CA GLU A 113 -5.35 -4.91 14.43
C GLU A 113 -5.38 -3.64 13.58
N SER A 114 -4.60 -3.64 12.50
CA SER A 114 -4.56 -2.53 11.56
C SER A 114 -5.48 -2.78 10.38
N ILE A 115 -6.02 -1.69 9.82
CA ILE A 115 -6.88 -1.72 8.65
C ILE A 115 -6.19 -0.97 7.52
N ILE A 116 -6.13 -1.60 6.35
CA ILE A 116 -5.63 -1.01 5.11
C ILE A 116 -6.82 -0.86 4.17
N LEU A 117 -7.01 0.34 3.63
CA LEU A 117 -7.96 0.57 2.54
C LEU A 117 -7.19 0.50 1.22
N ASN A 118 -7.62 -0.38 0.34
CA ASN A 118 -7.05 -0.53 -0.99
C ASN A 118 -8.05 -0.06 -2.04
N LEU A 119 -7.64 0.92 -2.83
CA LEU A 119 -8.37 1.41 -4.00
C LEU A 119 -7.59 1.02 -5.24
N SER A 120 -8.19 0.29 -6.16
CA SER A 120 -7.51 -0.17 -7.36
C SER A 120 -8.22 0.29 -8.62
N ASN A 121 -7.47 0.38 -9.72
CA ASN A 121 -7.97 0.77 -11.04
C ASN A 121 -8.39 -0.43 -11.90
N ALA A 122 -8.39 -1.62 -11.33
CA ALA A 122 -8.80 -2.83 -12.02
C ALA A 122 -9.55 -3.76 -11.06
N THR A 123 -10.53 -4.49 -11.57
CA THR A 123 -11.22 -5.52 -10.80
C THR A 123 -10.26 -6.69 -10.56
N HIS A 124 -10.40 -7.35 -9.42
CA HIS A 124 -9.59 -8.51 -9.08
C HIS A 124 -9.65 -9.58 -10.17
N ASP A 125 -8.49 -9.95 -10.69
CA ASP A 125 -8.29 -11.00 -11.67
C ASP A 125 -7.09 -11.85 -11.22
N PRO A 126 -7.29 -13.14 -10.91
CA PRO A 126 -6.18 -14.00 -10.49
C PRO A 126 -5.02 -14.08 -11.48
N LYS A 127 -5.30 -13.86 -12.78
CA LYS A 127 -4.27 -13.87 -13.82
C LYS A 127 -3.37 -12.63 -13.82
N GLU A 128 -3.79 -11.59 -13.16
CA GLU A 128 -3.08 -10.31 -13.07
C GLU A 128 -2.08 -10.28 -11.89
N ILE A 129 -2.18 -11.24 -10.97
CA ILE A 129 -1.42 -11.28 -9.72
C ILE A 129 -0.45 -12.44 -9.73
N LEU A 130 0.81 -12.15 -9.45
CA LEU A 130 1.80 -13.16 -9.10
C LEU A 130 2.01 -13.17 -7.59
N ARG A 131 2.30 -14.34 -7.05
CA ARG A 131 2.55 -14.53 -5.61
C ARG A 131 3.77 -15.39 -5.42
N CYS A 132 4.52 -15.13 -4.36
CA CYS A 132 5.56 -16.04 -3.89
C CYS A 132 5.53 -16.08 -2.37
N LYS A 133 6.25 -17.04 -1.81
CA LYS A 133 6.32 -17.23 -0.35
C LYS A 133 7.16 -16.14 0.29
N LYS A 134 6.88 -15.86 1.57
CA LYS A 134 7.60 -14.85 2.35
C LYS A 134 9.12 -15.00 2.23
N ASN A 135 9.64 -16.22 2.30
CA ASN A 135 11.07 -16.47 2.29
C ASN A 135 11.70 -16.53 0.88
N ASP A 136 10.89 -16.46 -0.19
CA ASP A 136 11.40 -16.45 -1.57
C ASP A 136 12.10 -15.12 -1.90
N ILE A 137 11.70 -14.05 -1.22
CA ILE A 137 12.39 -12.76 -1.23
C ILE A 137 12.84 -12.51 0.20
N LYS A 138 14.14 -12.53 0.43
CA LYS A 138 14.70 -12.40 1.77
C LYS A 138 14.69 -10.95 2.24
N PHE A 139 13.98 -10.69 3.31
CA PHE A 139 13.89 -9.39 3.96
C PHE A 139 13.83 -9.56 5.47
N ASN A 140 14.53 -8.71 6.20
CA ASN A 140 14.49 -8.71 7.67
C ASN A 140 13.34 -7.82 8.15
N TRP A 141 12.22 -8.47 8.40
CA TRP A 141 10.98 -7.79 8.80
C TRP A 141 11.09 -7.17 10.22
#